data_0bf05ef872b62b7816f3abe80a239366
#
_entry.id   0bf05ef872b62b7816f3abe80a239366
#
_cell.length_a   1.000
_cell.length_b   1.000
_cell.length_c   1.000
_cell.angle_alpha   90.00
_cell.angle_beta   90.00
_cell.angle_gamma   90.00
#
_symmetry.space_group_name_H-M   'P 1'
#
loop_
_entity.id
_entity.type
_entity.pdbx_description
1 polymer ?
#
loop_
_entity_poly.entity_id
_entity_poly.type
_entity_poly.pdbx_seq_one_letter_code
_entity_poly.pdbx_strand_id
1 'polypeptide(L)'
;QLDQKKLSLDQKFKYIGAVNDFAGAYEPEGSGSIAKSADDKEYSVQDLINRVAKESDNVAHNILGYYATNQSDKHFQQTINKIAGKKWDVEERQASSRMTGNILEAIYEQNGMIIDALSQTNYDNQRISKNIDAKVAHKIGDAYDFKHDAAIVYTDSPFIIVIFTNNATYDNISQIADDVYGVLK
;
A
#
# COMPACT_ATOMS: atom_id res chain seq x y z
N GLN A 1 8.81 12.00 1.51
CA GLN A 1 10.20 12.22 1.02
C GLN A 1 10.22 12.92 -0.34
N LEU A 2 9.30 12.61 -1.25
CA LEU A 2 9.17 13.33 -2.54
C LEU A 2 8.90 14.82 -2.30
N ASP A 3 7.89 15.14 -1.49
CA ASP A 3 7.53 16.53 -1.16
C ASP A 3 8.64 17.30 -0.45
N GLN A 4 9.50 16.57 0.29
CA GLN A 4 10.69 17.13 0.95
C GLN A 4 11.91 17.22 0.02
N LYS A 5 11.78 16.87 -1.25
CA LYS A 5 12.86 16.82 -2.25
C LYS A 5 14.06 15.93 -1.85
N LYS A 6 13.82 14.96 -0.98
CA LYS A 6 14.81 13.93 -0.58
C LYS A 6 14.91 12.79 -1.60
N LEU A 7 13.84 12.59 -2.38
CA LEU A 7 13.74 11.65 -3.49
C LEU A 7 13.19 12.36 -4.71
N SER A 8 13.56 11.91 -5.91
CA SER A 8 12.90 12.30 -7.15
C SER A 8 12.30 11.06 -7.81
N LEU A 9 11.27 11.25 -8.64
CA LEU A 9 10.54 10.16 -9.29
C LEU A 9 11.38 9.42 -10.33
N ASP A 10 12.34 10.08 -10.93
CA ASP A 10 13.29 9.57 -11.92
C ASP A 10 14.56 8.97 -11.29
N GLN A 11 14.77 9.16 -9.97
CA GLN A 11 15.86 8.51 -9.26
C GLN A 11 15.73 7.00 -9.39
N LYS A 12 16.87 6.32 -9.62
CA LYS A 12 16.90 4.89 -9.83
C LYS A 12 17.51 4.17 -8.64
N PHE A 13 16.95 3.02 -8.35
CA PHE A 13 17.44 2.07 -7.34
C PHE A 13 17.76 0.73 -7.99
N LYS A 14 18.88 0.15 -7.62
CA LYS A 14 19.37 -1.12 -8.16
C LYS A 14 18.81 -2.29 -7.37
N TYR A 15 18.29 -3.32 -8.03
CA TYR A 15 17.84 -4.54 -7.38
C TYR A 15 19.02 -5.46 -7.08
N ILE A 16 19.54 -5.36 -5.88
CA ILE A 16 20.63 -6.18 -5.32
C ILE A 16 20.11 -7.14 -4.26
N GLY A 17 20.85 -8.23 -3.97
CA GLY A 17 20.42 -9.26 -3.00
C GLY A 17 20.04 -8.71 -1.62
N ALA A 18 20.78 -7.73 -1.11
CA ALA A 18 20.54 -7.11 0.19
C ALA A 18 19.14 -6.44 0.33
N VAL A 19 18.50 -6.15 -0.79
CA VAL A 19 17.12 -5.59 -0.81
C VAL A 19 16.09 -6.55 -0.20
N ASN A 20 16.35 -7.85 -0.24
CA ASN A 20 15.43 -8.85 0.29
C ASN A 20 15.78 -9.31 1.72
N ASP A 21 16.85 -8.77 2.32
CA ASP A 21 17.41 -9.24 3.59
C ASP A 21 17.30 -8.23 4.75
N PHE A 22 16.51 -7.14 4.60
CA PHE A 22 16.35 -6.18 5.69
C PHE A 22 15.08 -6.45 6.53
N ALA A 23 15.07 -5.99 7.77
CA ALA A 23 13.91 -6.12 8.66
C ALA A 23 12.67 -5.46 8.05
N GLY A 24 11.61 -6.24 7.81
CA GLY A 24 10.38 -5.81 7.15
C GLY A 24 10.33 -6.10 5.64
N ALA A 25 11.35 -6.71 5.05
CA ALA A 25 11.29 -7.17 3.66
C ALA A 25 10.19 -8.24 3.49
N TYR A 26 9.49 -8.20 2.37
CA TYR A 26 8.52 -9.22 1.97
C TYR A 26 9.20 -10.36 1.22
N GLU A 27 8.57 -11.54 1.24
CA GLU A 27 9.02 -12.68 0.43
C GLU A 27 8.96 -12.32 -1.06
N PRO A 28 10.07 -12.43 -1.81
CA PRO A 28 10.10 -12.09 -3.23
C PRO A 28 9.14 -12.92 -4.07
N GLU A 29 8.86 -14.18 -3.68
CA GLU A 29 7.96 -15.12 -4.36
C GLU A 29 6.49 -14.70 -4.30
N GLY A 30 6.13 -13.69 -3.51
CA GLY A 30 4.78 -13.16 -3.43
C GLY A 30 4.32 -12.42 -4.68
N SER A 31 3.40 -11.46 -4.48
CA SER A 31 2.80 -10.69 -5.59
C SER A 31 3.84 -9.86 -6.35
N GLY A 32 3.51 -9.53 -7.59
CA GLY A 32 4.25 -8.59 -8.43
C GLY A 32 4.95 -9.21 -9.62
N SER A 33 5.46 -8.35 -10.48
CA SER A 33 6.04 -8.71 -11.78
C SER A 33 7.57 -8.53 -11.86
N ILE A 34 8.21 -7.96 -10.86
CA ILE A 34 9.68 -7.91 -10.79
C ILE A 34 10.24 -9.32 -10.57
N ALA A 35 11.41 -9.60 -11.14
CA ALA A 35 12.11 -10.87 -10.97
C ALA A 35 12.26 -11.24 -9.47
N LYS A 36 12.08 -12.52 -9.15
CA LYS A 36 12.11 -12.98 -7.75
C LYS A 36 13.53 -13.04 -7.16
N SER A 37 14.53 -13.12 -8.03
CA SER A 37 15.94 -13.04 -7.65
C SER A 37 16.55 -11.72 -8.14
N ALA A 38 17.46 -11.16 -7.35
CA ALA A 38 18.17 -9.94 -7.70
C ALA A 38 18.88 -10.10 -9.06
N ASP A 39 18.65 -9.15 -9.95
CA ASP A 39 19.10 -9.17 -11.34
C ASP A 39 19.95 -7.96 -11.72
N ASP A 40 20.34 -7.17 -10.72
CA ASP A 40 21.12 -5.94 -10.87
C ASP A 40 20.51 -4.84 -11.75
N LYS A 41 19.23 -4.98 -12.14
CA LYS A 41 18.52 -3.93 -12.90
C LYS A 41 18.21 -2.74 -12.03
N GLU A 42 18.05 -1.61 -12.70
CA GLU A 42 17.64 -0.36 -12.08
C GLU A 42 16.17 -0.05 -12.38
N TYR A 43 15.46 0.36 -11.34
CA TYR A 43 14.05 0.76 -11.40
C TYR A 43 13.91 2.19 -10.89
N SER A 44 13.14 3.03 -11.59
CA SER A 44 12.84 4.37 -11.12
C SER A 44 11.90 4.34 -9.90
N VAL A 45 12.01 5.34 -9.03
CA VAL A 45 11.10 5.50 -7.89
C VAL A 45 9.65 5.51 -8.36
N GLN A 46 9.34 6.16 -9.48
CA GLN A 46 8.00 6.18 -10.05
C GLN A 46 7.51 4.79 -10.46
N ASP A 47 8.34 3.99 -11.15
CA ASP A 47 7.99 2.63 -11.54
C ASP A 47 7.73 1.75 -10.32
N LEU A 48 8.60 1.85 -9.30
CA LEU A 48 8.44 1.10 -8.05
C LEU A 48 7.14 1.46 -7.31
N ILE A 49 6.82 2.76 -7.19
CA ILE A 49 5.56 3.21 -6.57
C ILE A 49 4.36 2.64 -7.33
N ASN A 50 4.37 2.72 -8.66
CA ASN A 50 3.29 2.19 -9.48
C ASN A 50 3.11 0.68 -9.27
N ARG A 51 4.19 -0.10 -9.22
CA ARG A 51 4.13 -1.55 -8.99
C ARG A 51 3.62 -1.89 -7.59
N VAL A 52 4.08 -1.19 -6.56
CA VAL A 52 3.56 -1.39 -5.21
C VAL A 52 2.06 -1.09 -5.13
N ALA A 53 1.61 0.01 -5.75
CA ALA A 53 0.21 0.40 -5.71
C ALA A 53 -0.68 -0.52 -6.56
N LYS A 54 -0.30 -0.77 -7.82
CA LYS A 54 -1.14 -1.45 -8.81
C LYS A 54 -1.08 -2.97 -8.72
N GLU A 55 0.11 -3.54 -8.50
CA GLU A 55 0.37 -4.97 -8.52
C GLU A 55 0.55 -5.56 -7.11
N SER A 56 0.67 -4.70 -6.09
CA SER A 56 1.13 -5.11 -4.76
C SER A 56 2.50 -5.81 -4.80
N ASP A 57 3.42 -5.35 -5.66
CA ASP A 57 4.69 -6.01 -5.94
C ASP A 57 5.61 -5.99 -4.70
N ASN A 58 5.93 -7.20 -4.19
CA ASN A 58 6.75 -7.38 -3.00
C ASN A 58 8.19 -6.92 -3.21
N VAL A 59 8.76 -7.19 -4.40
CA VAL A 59 10.15 -6.78 -4.69
C VAL A 59 10.23 -5.27 -4.86
N ALA A 60 9.26 -4.63 -5.51
CA ALA A 60 9.20 -3.18 -5.60
C ALA A 60 9.09 -2.53 -4.20
N HIS A 61 8.26 -3.12 -3.30
CA HIS A 61 8.20 -2.71 -1.90
C HIS A 61 9.54 -2.83 -1.20
N ASN A 62 10.24 -3.97 -1.38
CA ASN A 62 11.55 -4.21 -0.77
C ASN A 62 12.58 -3.20 -1.26
N ILE A 63 12.64 -2.92 -2.56
CA ILE A 63 13.57 -1.92 -3.13
C ILE A 63 13.30 -0.54 -2.52
N LEU A 64 12.05 -0.07 -2.49
CA LEU A 64 11.70 1.21 -1.87
C LEU A 64 12.01 1.21 -0.36
N GLY A 65 11.68 0.14 0.34
CA GLY A 65 11.95 -0.02 1.77
C GLY A 65 13.43 0.10 2.08
N TYR A 66 14.25 -0.62 1.34
CA TYR A 66 15.70 -0.64 1.53
C TYR A 66 16.34 0.74 1.31
N TYR A 67 16.11 1.35 0.15
CA TYR A 67 16.79 2.59 -0.22
C TYR A 67 16.15 3.86 0.35
N ALA A 68 14.82 3.92 0.36
CA ALA A 68 14.12 5.15 0.69
C ALA A 68 13.78 5.28 2.18
N THR A 69 13.71 4.18 2.93
CA THR A 69 13.33 4.20 4.35
C THR A 69 14.41 3.67 5.27
N ASN A 70 14.89 2.45 5.04
CA ASN A 70 15.84 1.80 5.94
C ASN A 70 17.22 2.46 5.94
N GLN A 71 17.75 2.82 4.78
CA GLN A 71 19.07 3.43 4.65
C GLN A 71 19.07 4.96 4.69
N SER A 72 18.02 5.62 4.19
CA SER A 72 18.05 7.06 3.95
C SER A 72 17.24 7.89 4.93
N ASP A 73 16.31 7.31 5.69
CA ASP A 73 15.48 8.07 6.63
C ASP A 73 15.37 7.41 8.00
N LYS A 74 16.30 7.75 8.90
CA LYS A 74 16.31 7.29 10.30
C LYS A 74 15.05 7.70 11.09
N HIS A 75 14.28 8.67 10.60
CA HIS A 75 13.06 9.17 11.24
C HIS A 75 11.79 8.61 10.61
N PHE A 76 11.92 7.79 9.56
CA PHE A 76 10.76 7.24 8.86
C PHE A 76 9.80 6.52 9.81
N GLN A 77 10.32 5.60 10.62
CA GLN A 77 9.51 4.84 11.58
C GLN A 77 8.80 5.75 12.60
N GLN A 78 9.48 6.81 13.07
CA GLN A 78 8.86 7.78 14.00
C GLN A 78 7.72 8.54 13.31
N THR A 79 7.91 8.92 12.06
CA THR A 79 6.87 9.61 11.27
C THR A 79 5.65 8.72 11.07
N ILE A 80 5.86 7.45 10.66
CA ILE A 80 4.77 6.48 10.48
C ILE A 80 4.05 6.23 11.81
N ASN A 81 4.77 6.04 12.91
CA ASN A 81 4.16 5.84 14.23
C ASN A 81 3.29 7.04 14.65
N LYS A 82 3.74 8.26 14.36
CA LYS A 82 2.98 9.48 14.65
C LYS A 82 1.68 9.54 13.84
N ILE A 83 1.75 9.25 12.54
CA ILE A 83 0.58 9.23 11.65
C ILE A 83 -0.38 8.11 12.07
N ALA A 84 0.11 6.91 12.26
CA ALA A 84 -0.69 5.75 12.66
C ALA A 84 -1.32 5.89 14.05
N GLY A 85 -0.80 6.78 14.90
CA GLY A 85 -1.26 7.00 16.28
C GLY A 85 -0.76 5.96 17.29
N LYS A 86 0.01 4.97 16.84
CA LYS A 86 0.66 3.92 17.63
C LYS A 86 1.95 3.47 16.96
N LYS A 87 2.80 2.71 17.71
CA LYS A 87 3.93 2.01 17.11
C LYS A 87 3.44 1.07 16.00
N TRP A 88 3.89 1.31 14.79
CA TRP A 88 3.72 0.40 13.67
C TRP A 88 4.80 -0.67 13.76
N ASP A 89 4.41 -1.91 14.01
CA ASP A 89 5.35 -3.00 14.15
C ASP A 89 5.64 -3.64 12.78
N VAL A 90 6.82 -3.35 12.25
CA VAL A 90 7.23 -3.86 10.94
C VAL A 90 7.67 -5.33 10.97
N GLU A 91 8.13 -5.82 12.12
CA GLU A 91 8.57 -7.22 12.26
C GLU A 91 7.35 -8.14 12.40
N GLU A 92 6.43 -7.80 13.30
CA GLU A 92 5.18 -8.54 13.50
C GLU A 92 4.15 -8.30 12.40
N ARG A 93 4.34 -7.26 11.58
CA ARG A 93 3.42 -6.86 10.50
C ARG A 93 1.98 -6.68 10.96
N GLN A 94 1.81 -6.18 12.18
CA GLN A 94 0.52 -5.97 12.81
C GLN A 94 0.08 -4.52 12.72
N ALA A 95 -1.14 -4.32 12.24
CA ALA A 95 -1.80 -3.03 12.25
C ALA A 95 -3.29 -3.21 12.56
N SER A 96 -3.90 -2.21 13.17
CA SER A 96 -5.36 -2.16 13.29
C SER A 96 -5.98 -1.41 12.12
N SER A 97 -7.28 -1.64 11.86
CA SER A 97 -8.01 -0.85 10.85
C SER A 97 -7.95 0.65 11.13
N ARG A 98 -7.93 1.08 12.39
CA ARG A 98 -7.74 2.48 12.79
C ARG A 98 -6.38 3.03 12.35
N MET A 99 -5.29 2.30 12.62
CA MET A 99 -3.94 2.71 12.21
C MET A 99 -3.84 2.86 10.68
N THR A 100 -4.40 1.91 9.96
CA THR A 100 -4.44 1.95 8.48
C THR A 100 -5.30 3.10 7.98
N GLY A 101 -6.45 3.37 8.62
CA GLY A 101 -7.29 4.52 8.31
C GLY A 101 -6.55 5.85 8.46
N ASN A 102 -5.79 6.03 9.55
CA ASN A 102 -4.98 7.23 9.77
C ASN A 102 -3.90 7.42 8.70
N ILE A 103 -3.30 6.32 8.20
CA ILE A 103 -2.34 6.38 7.08
C ILE A 103 -3.04 6.79 5.79
N LEU A 104 -4.23 6.24 5.50
CA LEU A 104 -5.00 6.64 4.32
C LEU A 104 -5.48 8.09 4.39
N GLU A 105 -5.84 8.59 5.57
CA GLU A 105 -6.18 10.00 5.78
C GLU A 105 -5.00 10.91 5.44
N ALA A 106 -3.79 10.58 5.92
CA ALA A 106 -2.59 11.34 5.57
C ALA A 106 -2.27 11.28 4.06
N ILE A 107 -2.53 10.15 3.39
CA ILE A 107 -2.40 10.02 1.94
C ILE A 107 -3.46 10.88 1.23
N TYR A 108 -4.70 10.89 1.71
CA TYR A 108 -5.79 11.71 1.19
C TYR A 108 -5.45 13.21 1.27
N GLU A 109 -4.95 13.67 2.42
CA GLU A 109 -4.54 15.06 2.63
C GLU A 109 -3.39 15.49 1.71
N GLN A 110 -2.42 14.60 1.46
CA GLN A 110 -1.32 14.86 0.53
C GLN A 110 -1.79 14.94 -0.92
N ASN A 111 -2.81 14.13 -1.28
CA ASN A 111 -3.30 14.01 -2.65
C ASN A 111 -2.19 13.61 -3.67
N GLY A 112 -2.51 13.61 -4.98
CA GLY A 112 -1.53 13.45 -6.05
C GLY A 112 -1.28 12.01 -6.46
N MET A 113 -0.07 11.73 -6.96
CA MET A 113 0.26 10.51 -7.70
C MET A 113 0.00 9.19 -6.95
N ILE A 114 0.10 9.17 -5.63
CA ILE A 114 -0.17 7.96 -4.84
C ILE A 114 -1.64 7.58 -4.96
N ILE A 115 -2.55 8.57 -4.82
CA ILE A 115 -3.99 8.34 -5.00
C ILE A 115 -4.30 7.90 -6.42
N ASP A 116 -3.67 8.51 -7.43
CA ASP A 116 -3.88 8.13 -8.83
C ASP A 116 -3.42 6.69 -9.09
N ALA A 117 -2.29 6.27 -8.53
CA ALA A 117 -1.80 4.91 -8.64
C ALA A 117 -2.72 3.90 -7.91
N LEU A 118 -3.21 4.24 -6.71
CA LEU A 118 -4.14 3.41 -5.93
C LEU A 118 -5.56 3.35 -6.52
N SER A 119 -5.90 4.25 -7.45
CA SER A 119 -7.20 4.27 -8.13
C SER A 119 -7.23 3.50 -9.45
N GLN A 120 -6.14 2.79 -9.80
CA GLN A 120 -5.99 2.04 -11.03
C GLN A 120 -5.19 0.77 -10.76
N THR A 121 -5.73 -0.12 -9.94
CA THR A 121 -5.05 -1.33 -9.50
C THR A 121 -5.49 -2.55 -10.32
N ASN A 122 -4.72 -3.62 -10.29
CA ASN A 122 -5.10 -4.90 -10.88
C ASN A 122 -6.25 -5.59 -10.11
N TYR A 123 -6.72 -4.98 -9.02
CA TYR A 123 -7.69 -5.54 -8.08
C TYR A 123 -9.02 -4.78 -8.06
N ASP A 124 -9.22 -3.80 -8.95
CA ASP A 124 -10.39 -2.92 -8.98
C ASP A 124 -11.72 -3.64 -9.21
N ASN A 125 -11.70 -4.86 -9.74
CA ASN A 125 -12.87 -5.70 -9.97
C ASN A 125 -13.20 -6.66 -8.81
N GLN A 126 -12.62 -6.46 -7.65
CA GLN A 126 -12.82 -7.30 -6.46
C GLN A 126 -12.78 -6.46 -5.17
N ARG A 127 -13.21 -7.05 -4.04
CA ARG A 127 -13.16 -6.44 -2.70
C ARG A 127 -13.91 -5.12 -2.63
N ILE A 128 -13.34 -4.06 -2.01
CA ILE A 128 -14.03 -2.79 -1.77
C ILE A 128 -14.50 -2.15 -3.07
N SER A 129 -13.65 -2.10 -4.09
CA SER A 129 -13.96 -1.39 -5.34
C SER A 129 -14.98 -2.08 -6.24
N LYS A 130 -15.24 -3.39 -6.04
CA LYS A 130 -16.01 -4.24 -6.97
C LYS A 130 -17.38 -3.69 -7.36
N ASN A 131 -18.15 -3.19 -6.39
CA ASN A 131 -19.55 -2.78 -6.58
C ASN A 131 -19.75 -1.27 -6.34
N ILE A 132 -18.69 -0.52 -6.12
CA ILE A 132 -18.79 0.92 -5.81
C ILE A 132 -18.74 1.72 -7.10
N ASP A 133 -19.83 2.46 -7.39
CA ASP A 133 -19.91 3.37 -8.53
C ASP A 133 -19.37 4.77 -8.17
N ALA A 134 -18.08 4.80 -7.82
CA ALA A 134 -17.34 6.01 -7.53
C ALA A 134 -15.84 5.75 -7.74
N LYS A 135 -15.00 6.80 -7.79
CA LYS A 135 -13.54 6.63 -7.74
C LYS A 135 -13.16 6.02 -6.39
N VAL A 136 -12.41 4.92 -6.41
CA VAL A 136 -11.87 4.25 -5.22
C VAL A 136 -10.35 4.19 -5.34
N ALA A 137 -9.64 4.72 -4.35
CA ALA A 137 -8.21 4.54 -4.21
C ALA A 137 -7.97 3.51 -3.11
N HIS A 138 -7.48 2.29 -3.46
CA HIS A 138 -7.40 1.20 -2.49
C HIS A 138 -6.10 0.41 -2.53
N LYS A 139 -5.80 -0.25 -1.41
CA LYS A 139 -4.65 -1.14 -1.27
C LYS A 139 -5.08 -2.44 -0.59
N ILE A 140 -4.85 -3.52 -1.30
CA ILE A 140 -5.12 -4.87 -0.83
C ILE A 140 -3.99 -5.40 0.06
N GLY A 141 -4.33 -6.42 0.89
CA GLY A 141 -3.36 -7.22 1.62
C GLY A 141 -3.86 -8.66 1.78
N ASP A 142 -3.02 -9.63 1.41
CA ASP A 142 -3.30 -11.05 1.55
C ASP A 142 -2.13 -11.76 2.19
N ALA A 143 -2.41 -12.60 3.18
CA ALA A 143 -1.45 -13.53 3.75
C ALA A 143 -2.21 -14.68 4.43
N TYR A 144 -1.92 -15.92 4.08
CA TYR A 144 -2.60 -17.10 4.63
C TYR A 144 -4.14 -16.99 4.48
N ASP A 145 -4.88 -17.08 5.59
CA ASP A 145 -6.35 -16.92 5.62
C ASP A 145 -6.81 -15.46 5.78
N PHE A 146 -5.88 -14.54 5.92
CA PHE A 146 -6.19 -13.11 6.01
C PHE A 146 -6.37 -12.50 4.64
N LYS A 147 -7.49 -11.79 4.46
CA LYS A 147 -7.80 -11.00 3.27
C LYS A 147 -8.23 -9.62 3.71
N HIS A 148 -7.55 -8.62 3.20
CA HIS A 148 -7.72 -7.24 3.62
C HIS A 148 -7.91 -6.33 2.43
N ASP A 149 -8.62 -5.23 2.65
CA ASP A 149 -8.61 -4.10 1.75
C ASP A 149 -8.86 -2.81 2.53
N ALA A 150 -8.24 -1.72 2.08
CA ALA A 150 -8.35 -0.42 2.69
C ALA A 150 -8.44 0.64 1.59
N ALA A 151 -9.44 1.52 1.66
CA ALA A 151 -9.78 2.41 0.57
C ALA A 151 -10.19 3.81 1.02
N ILE A 152 -9.94 4.78 0.13
CA ILE A 152 -10.56 6.09 0.10
C ILE A 152 -11.63 6.05 -1.00
N VAL A 153 -12.88 6.30 -0.66
CA VAL A 153 -14.00 6.32 -1.58
C VAL A 153 -14.42 7.77 -1.82
N TYR A 154 -14.40 8.19 -3.08
CA TYR A 154 -14.67 9.57 -3.49
C TYR A 154 -16.13 9.74 -3.89
N THR A 155 -16.95 10.12 -2.92
CA THR A 155 -18.36 10.56 -3.08
C THR A 155 -18.43 12.08 -2.89
N ASP A 156 -19.63 12.66 -2.85
CA ASP A 156 -19.83 14.06 -2.47
C ASP A 156 -19.26 14.37 -1.08
N SER A 157 -19.26 13.38 -0.19
CA SER A 157 -18.59 13.39 1.11
C SER A 157 -17.62 12.22 1.19
N PRO A 158 -16.34 12.39 0.74
CA PRO A 158 -15.38 11.29 0.71
C PRO A 158 -15.19 10.63 2.08
N PHE A 159 -15.04 9.30 2.08
CA PHE A 159 -14.82 8.54 3.31
C PHE A 159 -13.74 7.48 3.16
N ILE A 160 -13.20 7.04 4.29
CA ILE A 160 -12.21 5.96 4.36
C ILE A 160 -12.89 4.72 4.93
N ILE A 161 -12.67 3.58 4.27
CA ILE A 161 -13.13 2.27 4.72
C ILE A 161 -11.95 1.32 4.81
N VAL A 162 -11.83 0.60 5.93
CA VAL A 162 -10.77 -0.39 6.16
C VAL A 162 -11.41 -1.68 6.64
N ILE A 163 -11.27 -2.73 5.86
CA ILE A 163 -11.86 -4.05 6.11
C ILE A 163 -10.73 -5.07 6.27
N PHE A 164 -10.53 -5.53 7.50
CA PHE A 164 -9.60 -6.60 7.84
C PHE A 164 -10.38 -7.85 8.19
N THR A 165 -10.06 -8.96 7.54
CA THR A 165 -10.79 -10.22 7.71
C THR A 165 -9.85 -11.39 7.94
N ASN A 166 -10.37 -12.44 8.57
CA ASN A 166 -9.77 -13.74 8.72
C ASN A 166 -10.79 -14.79 8.27
N ASN A 167 -10.39 -15.75 7.43
CA ASN A 167 -11.25 -16.78 6.83
C ASN A 167 -12.46 -16.24 6.04
N ALA A 168 -12.37 -15.02 5.48
CA ALA A 168 -13.39 -14.45 4.62
C ALA A 168 -13.03 -14.58 3.14
N THR A 169 -14.02 -14.35 2.27
CA THR A 169 -13.83 -14.26 0.82
C THR A 169 -13.71 -12.81 0.36
N TYR A 170 -13.23 -12.59 -0.85
CA TYR A 170 -13.24 -11.25 -1.46
C TYR A 170 -14.66 -10.71 -1.63
N ASP A 171 -15.62 -11.60 -1.90
CA ASP A 171 -17.05 -11.22 -2.01
C ASP A 171 -17.65 -10.78 -0.68
N ASN A 172 -17.21 -11.34 0.46
CA ASN A 172 -17.60 -10.83 1.77
C ASN A 172 -17.12 -9.39 1.99
N ILE A 173 -15.90 -9.08 1.57
CA ILE A 173 -15.37 -7.71 1.63
C ILE A 173 -16.19 -6.79 0.72
N SER A 174 -16.51 -7.25 -0.49
CA SER A 174 -17.32 -6.49 -1.45
C SER A 174 -18.72 -6.19 -0.90
N GLN A 175 -19.37 -7.17 -0.27
CA GLN A 175 -20.70 -6.98 0.31
C GLN A 175 -20.70 -5.98 1.46
N ILE A 176 -19.72 -6.08 2.37
CA ILE A 176 -19.60 -5.11 3.48
C ILE A 176 -19.36 -3.70 2.92
N ALA A 177 -18.51 -3.57 1.90
CA ALA A 177 -18.21 -2.27 1.29
C ALA A 177 -19.44 -1.68 0.59
N ASP A 178 -20.23 -2.50 -0.11
CA ASP A 178 -21.47 -2.09 -0.78
C ASP A 178 -22.52 -1.60 0.22
N ASP A 179 -22.72 -2.33 1.32
CA ASP A 179 -23.63 -1.95 2.39
C ASP A 179 -23.25 -0.59 3.02
N VAL A 180 -21.95 -0.39 3.30
CA VAL A 180 -21.44 0.88 3.83
C VAL A 180 -21.58 2.01 2.82
N TYR A 181 -21.23 1.76 1.56
CA TYR A 181 -21.39 2.73 0.47
C TYR A 181 -22.85 3.15 0.28
N GLY A 182 -23.77 2.20 0.36
CA GLY A 182 -25.21 2.47 0.27
C GLY A 182 -25.74 3.44 1.33
N VAL A 183 -25.08 3.50 2.49
CA VAL A 183 -25.44 4.41 3.60
C VAL A 183 -24.73 5.77 3.51
N LEU A 184 -23.48 5.80 3.00
CA LEU A 184 -22.62 6.99 3.07
C LEU A 184 -22.54 7.80 1.77
N LYS A 185 -23.03 7.27 0.65
CA LYS A 185 -23.03 7.97 -0.65
C LYS A 185 -24.01 9.12 -0.70
#